data_cfefb917260338cce61bf6dea6e2343e
#
_entry.id   cfefb917260338cce61bf6dea6e2343e
#
_cell.length_a   1.000
_cell.length_b   1.000
_cell.length_c   1.000
_cell.angle_alpha   90.00
_cell.angle_beta   90.00
_cell.angle_gamma   90.00
#
_symmetry.space_group_name_H-M   'P 1'
#
loop_
_entity.id
_entity.type
_entity.pdbx_description
1 polymer ?
#
loop_
_entity_poly.entity_id
_entity_poly.type
_entity_poly.pdbx_seq_one_letter_code
_entity_poly.pdbx_strand_id
1 'polypeptide(L)'
;MEVNVKVRDNAYVEAVLSDLGKRDASELGSLIADAEKALLAGATMGEISAALTGSAQGEKVEAIAPHRWTERYEELRMRTENFVAKTGANVKIFLANMGPIPQHKARADFVTSFMQVAAFEVVTNNGFLTVEEAVKAALESGADAAIVCSTDATYPELAPAVTKGIKAVNPEMKVFLAGAPSAELKEICDAAGMDDYISVKSNCYETLLRMQKERGMF
;
A
#
# COMPACT_ATOMS: atom_id res chain seq x y z
N MET A 1 4.02 34.48 0.50
CA MET A 1 4.98 35.03 -0.48
C MET A 1 4.31 35.85 -1.57
N GLU A 2 3.22 35.45 -2.17
CA GLU A 2 2.48 36.22 -3.21
C GLU A 2 1.91 37.56 -2.73
N VAL A 3 1.63 37.74 -1.45
CA VAL A 3 1.05 38.99 -0.89
C VAL A 3 2.07 40.12 -0.90
N ASN A 4 3.35 39.84 -0.63
CA ASN A 4 4.39 40.87 -0.60
C ASN A 4 4.69 41.46 -1.99
N VAL A 5 4.64 40.67 -3.04
CA VAL A 5 4.90 41.09 -4.41
C VAL A 5 3.83 42.05 -4.93
N LYS A 6 2.61 41.97 -4.42
CA LYS A 6 1.46 42.84 -4.79
C LYS A 6 1.46 44.20 -4.11
N VAL A 7 2.19 44.35 -2.99
CA VAL A 7 2.15 45.58 -2.14
C VAL A 7 3.43 46.40 -2.24
N ARG A 8 4.53 45.87 -2.77
CA ARG A 8 5.82 46.54 -2.94
C ARG A 8 5.80 47.50 -4.13
N ASP A 9 6.71 48.46 -4.15
CA ASP A 9 7.00 49.29 -5.34
C ASP A 9 7.79 48.46 -6.36
N ASN A 10 7.11 47.87 -7.33
CA ASN A 10 7.71 47.00 -8.34
C ASN A 10 8.68 47.76 -9.25
N ALA A 11 8.42 49.02 -9.56
CA ALA A 11 9.33 49.83 -10.41
C ALA A 11 10.68 50.11 -9.72
N TYR A 12 10.64 50.34 -8.41
CA TYR A 12 11.85 50.50 -7.62
C TYR A 12 12.64 49.20 -7.50
N VAL A 13 11.96 48.08 -7.27
CA VAL A 13 12.59 46.74 -7.22
C VAL A 13 13.25 46.39 -8.54
N GLU A 14 12.58 46.60 -9.67
CA GLU A 14 13.16 46.37 -11.01
C GLU A 14 14.41 47.20 -11.26
N ALA A 15 14.40 48.47 -10.85
CA ALA A 15 15.57 49.35 -10.99
C ALA A 15 16.76 48.82 -10.17
N VAL A 16 16.55 48.44 -8.92
CA VAL A 16 17.58 47.90 -8.03
C VAL A 16 18.12 46.56 -8.55
N LEU A 17 17.26 45.66 -9.04
CA LEU A 17 17.68 44.40 -9.65
C LEU A 17 18.46 44.60 -10.95
N SER A 18 18.07 45.55 -11.79
CA SER A 18 18.81 45.90 -12.99
C SER A 18 20.23 46.43 -12.68
N ASP A 19 20.38 47.23 -11.62
CA ASP A 19 21.70 47.70 -11.20
C ASP A 19 22.55 46.57 -10.62
N LEU A 20 21.96 45.68 -9.84
CA LEU A 20 22.61 44.45 -9.33
C LEU A 20 23.14 43.57 -10.48
N GLY A 21 22.35 43.34 -11.51
CA GLY A 21 22.71 42.50 -12.66
C GLY A 21 23.83 43.09 -13.56
N LYS A 22 24.19 44.38 -13.41
CA LYS A 22 25.29 45.01 -14.14
C LYS A 22 26.63 44.94 -13.42
N ARG A 23 26.65 44.47 -12.17
CA ARG A 23 27.85 44.37 -11.35
C ARG A 23 28.78 43.27 -11.82
N ASP A 24 30.08 43.53 -11.69
CA ASP A 24 31.11 42.52 -11.92
C ASP A 24 31.16 41.54 -10.73
N ALA A 25 31.21 40.23 -11.03
CA ALA A 25 31.29 39.20 -10.02
C ALA A 25 32.54 39.26 -9.12
N SER A 26 33.58 39.97 -9.55
CA SER A 26 34.78 40.18 -8.74
C SER A 26 34.62 41.23 -7.63
N GLU A 27 33.57 42.06 -7.69
CA GLU A 27 33.26 43.09 -6.70
C GLU A 27 32.32 42.57 -5.58
N LEU A 28 32.71 41.52 -4.86
CA LEU A 28 31.87 40.83 -3.91
C LEU A 28 31.23 41.76 -2.84
N GLY A 29 31.95 42.76 -2.35
CA GLY A 29 31.43 43.69 -1.34
C GLY A 29 30.28 44.55 -1.86
N SER A 30 30.36 45.07 -3.08
CA SER A 30 29.31 45.84 -3.73
C SER A 30 28.12 44.96 -4.14
N LEU A 31 28.36 43.71 -4.57
CA LEU A 31 27.31 42.75 -4.86
C LEU A 31 26.44 42.43 -3.62
N ILE A 32 27.08 42.25 -2.47
CA ILE A 32 26.37 41.98 -1.22
C ILE A 32 25.51 43.17 -0.81
N ALA A 33 26.07 44.39 -0.87
CA ALA A 33 25.35 45.62 -0.53
C ALA A 33 24.14 45.87 -1.47
N ASP A 34 24.30 45.63 -2.78
CA ASP A 34 23.24 45.81 -3.76
C ASP A 34 22.17 44.70 -3.63
N ALA A 35 22.56 43.46 -3.29
CA ALA A 35 21.63 42.41 -2.98
C ALA A 35 20.82 42.69 -1.70
N GLU A 36 21.47 43.22 -0.65
CA GLU A 36 20.79 43.68 0.57
C GLU A 36 19.77 44.79 0.26
N LYS A 37 20.16 45.77 -0.56
CA LYS A 37 19.27 46.83 -1.00
C LYS A 37 18.07 46.31 -1.77
N ALA A 38 18.27 45.29 -2.63
CA ALA A 38 17.17 44.63 -3.34
C ALA A 38 16.23 43.89 -2.39
N LEU A 39 16.74 43.19 -1.37
CA LEU A 39 15.94 42.56 -0.33
C LEU A 39 15.10 43.55 0.47
N LEU A 40 15.72 44.66 0.87
CA LEU A 40 15.03 45.73 1.59
C LEU A 40 13.95 46.42 0.74
N ALA A 41 14.15 46.49 -0.58
CA ALA A 41 13.13 46.93 -1.53
C ALA A 41 11.98 45.95 -1.72
N GLY A 42 12.11 44.71 -1.20
CA GLY A 42 11.11 43.65 -1.31
C GLY A 42 11.34 42.65 -2.46
N ALA A 43 12.54 42.60 -3.03
CA ALA A 43 12.90 41.58 -4.00
C ALA A 43 12.94 40.21 -3.36
N THR A 44 12.52 39.19 -4.10
CA THR A 44 12.64 37.78 -3.69
C THR A 44 14.03 37.25 -4.00
N MET A 45 14.44 36.19 -3.30
CA MET A 45 15.70 35.48 -3.59
C MET A 45 15.77 35.00 -5.04
N GLY A 46 14.65 34.57 -5.62
CA GLY A 46 14.57 34.15 -7.01
C GLY A 46 14.86 35.29 -7.98
N GLU A 47 14.34 36.52 -7.74
CA GLU A 47 14.60 37.71 -8.54
C GLU A 47 16.06 38.17 -8.43
N ILE A 48 16.61 38.11 -7.23
CA ILE A 48 18.04 38.43 -7.01
C ILE A 48 18.93 37.41 -7.74
N SER A 49 18.63 36.12 -7.59
CA SER A 49 19.39 35.08 -8.30
C SER A 49 19.30 35.26 -9.82
N ALA A 50 18.13 35.55 -10.36
CA ALA A 50 17.93 35.80 -11.78
C ALA A 50 18.71 37.03 -12.27
N ALA A 51 18.77 38.13 -11.46
CA ALA A 51 19.54 39.31 -11.78
C ALA A 51 21.05 39.02 -11.83
N LEU A 52 21.56 38.22 -10.90
CA LEU A 52 23.00 37.87 -10.83
C LEU A 52 23.43 36.86 -11.91
N THR A 53 22.56 35.89 -12.24
CA THR A 53 22.91 34.85 -13.23
C THR A 53 22.55 35.24 -14.66
N GLY A 54 21.82 36.32 -14.84
CA GLY A 54 21.29 36.74 -16.14
C GLY A 54 20.23 35.77 -16.66
N SER A 55 19.95 35.88 -17.94
CA SER A 55 19.03 34.98 -18.64
C SER A 55 19.68 33.66 -19.07
N ALA A 56 20.71 33.20 -18.37
CA ALA A 56 21.31 31.91 -18.65
C ALA A 56 20.21 30.82 -18.48
N GLN A 57 19.72 30.31 -19.61
CA GLN A 57 18.86 29.16 -19.59
C GLN A 57 19.67 27.99 -19.09
N GLY A 58 19.33 27.51 -17.87
CA GLY A 58 19.90 26.27 -17.36
C GLY A 58 19.60 25.12 -18.33
N GLU A 59 20.41 24.09 -18.28
CA GLU A 59 20.19 22.86 -19.03
C GLU A 59 18.84 22.28 -18.63
N LYS A 60 17.98 22.03 -19.62
CA LYS A 60 16.70 21.37 -19.38
C LYS A 60 16.94 19.89 -19.17
N VAL A 61 16.72 19.41 -17.96
CA VAL A 61 16.72 17.98 -17.64
C VAL A 61 15.30 17.45 -17.63
N GLU A 62 15.11 16.21 -18.08
CA GLU A 62 13.85 15.52 -17.92
C GLU A 62 13.61 15.25 -16.43
N ALA A 63 12.49 15.72 -15.92
CA ALA A 63 12.15 15.55 -14.53
C ALA A 63 11.83 14.08 -14.25
N ILE A 64 12.40 13.51 -13.19
CA ILE A 64 12.01 12.19 -12.70
C ILE A 64 10.57 12.30 -12.20
N ALA A 65 9.70 11.42 -12.72
CA ALA A 65 8.32 11.38 -12.26
C ALA A 65 8.26 11.08 -10.75
N PRO A 66 7.51 11.88 -9.98
CA PRO A 66 7.39 11.64 -8.55
C PRO A 66 6.61 10.34 -8.30
N HIS A 67 7.21 9.40 -7.58
CA HIS A 67 6.60 8.13 -7.20
C HIS A 67 6.57 7.99 -5.69
N ARG A 68 5.48 7.38 -5.16
CA ARG A 68 5.38 6.97 -3.77
C ARG A 68 5.76 5.50 -3.62
N TRP A 69 6.38 5.15 -2.50
CA TRP A 69 6.73 3.75 -2.19
C TRP A 69 5.49 2.83 -2.13
N THR A 70 4.35 3.39 -1.75
CA THR A 70 3.07 2.68 -1.58
C THR A 70 2.20 2.65 -2.84
N GLU A 71 2.59 3.31 -3.92
CA GLU A 71 1.78 3.51 -5.13
C GLU A 71 1.15 2.21 -5.65
N ARG A 72 1.94 1.14 -5.75
CA ARG A 72 1.43 -0.18 -6.19
C ARG A 72 0.35 -0.75 -5.26
N TYR A 73 0.48 -0.54 -3.95
CA TYR A 73 -0.51 -0.99 -2.97
C TYR A 73 -1.75 -0.11 -2.98
N GLU A 74 -1.60 1.19 -3.24
CA GLU A 74 -2.71 2.11 -3.44
C GLU A 74 -3.52 1.73 -4.68
N GLU A 75 -2.86 1.32 -5.77
CA GLU A 75 -3.51 0.79 -6.98
C GLU A 75 -4.31 -0.49 -6.70
N LEU A 76 -3.75 -1.45 -5.93
CA LEU A 76 -4.48 -2.64 -5.50
C LEU A 76 -5.77 -2.26 -4.77
N ARG A 77 -5.66 -1.37 -3.79
CA ARG A 77 -6.79 -0.90 -2.99
C ARG A 77 -7.85 -0.22 -3.85
N MET A 78 -7.43 0.74 -4.66
CA MET A 78 -8.30 1.48 -5.57
C MET A 78 -9.03 0.54 -6.55
N ARG A 79 -8.38 -0.50 -7.04
CA ARG A 79 -8.98 -1.50 -7.93
C ARG A 79 -10.12 -2.25 -7.25
N THR A 80 -9.91 -2.71 -6.01
CA THR A 80 -10.98 -3.34 -5.22
C THR A 80 -12.12 -2.36 -4.97
N GLU A 81 -11.84 -1.15 -4.52
CA GLU A 81 -12.86 -0.13 -4.24
C GLU A 81 -13.69 0.21 -5.47
N ASN A 82 -13.05 0.35 -6.63
CA ASN A 82 -13.73 0.57 -7.92
C ASN A 82 -14.60 -0.64 -8.34
N PHE A 83 -14.11 -1.85 -8.11
CA PHE A 83 -14.88 -3.06 -8.38
C PHE A 83 -16.11 -3.15 -7.49
N VAL A 84 -15.97 -2.90 -6.20
CA VAL A 84 -17.09 -2.86 -5.24
C VAL A 84 -18.10 -1.78 -5.62
N ALA A 85 -17.65 -0.58 -6.00
CA ALA A 85 -18.52 0.50 -6.42
C ALA A 85 -19.35 0.14 -7.67
N LYS A 86 -18.78 -0.67 -8.58
CA LYS A 86 -19.47 -1.11 -9.82
C LYS A 86 -20.40 -2.31 -9.62
N THR A 87 -20.03 -3.25 -8.76
CA THR A 87 -20.70 -4.56 -8.67
C THR A 87 -21.49 -4.73 -7.37
N GLY A 88 -21.20 -3.96 -6.34
CA GLY A 88 -21.71 -4.15 -4.99
C GLY A 88 -21.11 -5.34 -4.24
N ALA A 89 -20.15 -6.08 -4.86
CA ALA A 89 -19.53 -7.28 -4.29
C ALA A 89 -18.04 -7.06 -4.00
N ASN A 90 -17.57 -7.50 -2.84
CA ASN A 90 -16.14 -7.50 -2.49
C ASN A 90 -15.58 -8.93 -2.53
N VAL A 91 -14.25 -9.08 -2.53
CA VAL A 91 -13.60 -10.34 -2.16
C VAL A 91 -13.77 -10.53 -0.67
N LYS A 92 -14.45 -11.61 -0.31
CA LYS A 92 -14.75 -11.96 1.07
C LYS A 92 -13.86 -13.11 1.52
N ILE A 93 -13.16 -12.91 2.62
CA ILE A 93 -12.23 -13.87 3.22
C ILE A 93 -12.81 -14.34 4.56
N PHE A 94 -13.04 -15.62 4.70
CA PHE A 94 -13.45 -16.22 5.96
C PHE A 94 -12.25 -16.71 6.75
N LEU A 95 -12.16 -16.38 8.03
CA LEU A 95 -11.13 -16.93 8.91
C LEU A 95 -11.65 -18.21 9.58
N ALA A 96 -11.14 -19.37 9.18
CA ALA A 96 -11.37 -20.63 9.88
C ALA A 96 -10.44 -20.67 11.11
N ASN A 97 -10.82 -19.91 12.14
CA ASN A 97 -10.09 -19.81 13.40
C ASN A 97 -10.31 -21.06 14.22
N MET A 98 -9.27 -21.88 14.39
CA MET A 98 -9.40 -23.18 15.09
C MET A 98 -8.87 -23.09 16.51
N GLY A 99 -9.66 -23.62 17.45
CA GLY A 99 -9.37 -23.64 18.87
C GLY A 99 -9.67 -22.30 19.58
N PRO A 100 -9.30 -22.19 20.86
CA PRO A 100 -9.53 -20.99 21.66
C PRO A 100 -8.70 -19.80 21.15
N ILE A 101 -9.14 -18.58 21.46
CA ILE A 101 -8.55 -17.31 21.00
C ILE A 101 -7.01 -17.27 21.06
N PRO A 102 -6.34 -17.69 22.13
CA PRO A 102 -4.88 -17.66 22.20
C PRO A 102 -4.18 -18.51 21.12
N GLN A 103 -4.83 -19.54 20.59
CA GLN A 103 -4.23 -20.42 19.57
C GLN A 103 -4.28 -19.81 18.17
N HIS A 104 -5.35 -19.12 17.81
CA HIS A 104 -5.52 -18.62 16.45
C HIS A 104 -5.28 -17.11 16.29
N LYS A 105 -5.38 -16.32 17.37
CA LYS A 105 -5.41 -14.85 17.28
C LYS A 105 -4.22 -14.25 16.53
N ALA A 106 -3.00 -14.67 16.83
CA ALA A 106 -1.82 -14.11 16.18
C ALA A 106 -1.82 -14.33 14.65
N ARG A 107 -2.27 -15.50 14.21
CA ARG A 107 -2.42 -15.85 12.79
C ARG A 107 -3.59 -15.09 12.14
N ALA A 108 -4.71 -15.03 12.84
CA ALA A 108 -5.89 -14.28 12.39
C ALA A 108 -5.60 -12.80 12.22
N ASP A 109 -4.94 -12.15 13.18
CA ASP A 109 -4.55 -10.73 13.10
C ASP A 109 -3.59 -10.48 11.93
N PHE A 110 -2.59 -11.36 11.73
CA PHE A 110 -1.66 -11.27 10.62
C PHE A 110 -2.35 -11.34 9.25
N VAL A 111 -3.18 -12.37 9.02
CA VAL A 111 -3.86 -12.51 7.72
C VAL A 111 -4.94 -11.46 7.52
N THR A 112 -5.59 -10.99 8.58
CA THR A 112 -6.52 -9.85 8.50
C THR A 112 -5.79 -8.62 7.96
N SER A 113 -4.66 -8.26 8.56
CA SER A 113 -3.86 -7.13 8.11
C SER A 113 -3.36 -7.31 6.67
N PHE A 114 -2.94 -8.53 6.32
CA PHE A 114 -2.48 -8.87 4.97
C PHE A 114 -3.58 -8.67 3.91
N MET A 115 -4.79 -9.19 4.16
CA MET A 115 -5.91 -9.10 3.23
C MET A 115 -6.49 -7.68 3.11
N GLN A 116 -6.51 -6.94 4.21
CA GLN A 116 -7.00 -5.56 4.25
C GLN A 116 -6.10 -4.56 3.49
N VAL A 117 -4.87 -4.93 3.15
CA VAL A 117 -4.01 -4.12 2.26
C VAL A 117 -4.72 -3.86 0.92
N ALA A 118 -5.39 -4.86 0.35
CA ALA A 118 -6.16 -4.73 -0.89
C ALA A 118 -7.64 -4.35 -0.65
N ALA A 119 -8.01 -3.90 0.54
CA ALA A 119 -9.40 -3.59 0.93
C ALA A 119 -10.37 -4.77 0.80
N PHE A 120 -9.90 -6.03 0.96
CA PHE A 120 -10.77 -7.19 1.01
C PHE A 120 -11.56 -7.24 2.32
N GLU A 121 -12.78 -7.77 2.25
CA GLU A 121 -13.64 -7.99 3.41
C GLU A 121 -13.17 -9.23 4.17
N VAL A 122 -12.89 -9.10 5.47
CA VAL A 122 -12.46 -10.22 6.30
C VAL A 122 -13.54 -10.54 7.33
N VAL A 123 -14.10 -11.76 7.26
CA VAL A 123 -15.10 -12.28 8.20
C VAL A 123 -14.38 -12.95 9.35
N THR A 124 -14.39 -12.31 10.51
CA THR A 124 -13.76 -12.80 11.74
C THR A 124 -14.77 -13.50 12.65
N ASN A 125 -14.27 -14.32 13.58
CA ASN A 125 -15.06 -15.02 14.58
C ASN A 125 -14.22 -15.31 15.84
N ASN A 126 -14.86 -15.85 16.88
CA ASN A 126 -14.20 -16.15 18.16
C ASN A 126 -13.50 -17.53 18.18
N GLY A 127 -13.49 -18.25 17.07
CA GLY A 127 -12.90 -19.58 16.94
C GLY A 127 -13.90 -20.71 17.01
N PHE A 128 -13.54 -21.83 16.38
CA PHE A 128 -14.33 -23.06 16.33
C PHE A 128 -13.61 -24.16 17.10
N LEU A 129 -14.37 -24.98 17.84
CA LEU A 129 -13.81 -26.09 18.60
C LEU A 129 -13.72 -27.35 17.75
N THR A 130 -14.54 -27.48 16.72
CA THR A 130 -14.57 -28.63 15.82
C THR A 130 -14.37 -28.24 14.36
N VAL A 131 -13.90 -29.19 13.56
CA VAL A 131 -13.71 -29.02 12.11
C VAL A 131 -15.06 -28.82 11.42
N GLU A 132 -16.07 -29.54 11.84
CA GLU A 132 -17.43 -29.52 11.28
C GLU A 132 -18.07 -28.14 11.43
N GLU A 133 -17.93 -27.52 12.61
CA GLU A 133 -18.41 -26.13 12.85
C GLU A 133 -17.71 -25.13 11.94
N ALA A 134 -16.37 -25.21 11.82
CA ALA A 134 -15.59 -24.32 11.00
C ALA A 134 -15.94 -24.46 9.50
N VAL A 135 -16.06 -25.69 9.00
CA VAL A 135 -16.45 -25.99 7.62
C VAL A 135 -17.85 -25.46 7.32
N LYS A 136 -18.82 -25.76 8.19
CA LYS A 136 -20.18 -25.26 8.03
C LYS A 136 -20.22 -23.73 7.98
N ALA A 137 -19.58 -23.07 8.94
CA ALA A 137 -19.54 -21.60 8.98
C ALA A 137 -18.83 -20.99 7.76
N ALA A 138 -17.75 -21.62 7.27
CA ALA A 138 -17.07 -21.19 6.06
C ALA A 138 -18.00 -21.24 4.84
N LEU A 139 -18.72 -22.34 4.65
CA LEU A 139 -19.65 -22.53 3.54
C LEU A 139 -20.85 -21.58 3.61
N GLU A 140 -21.37 -21.32 4.80
CA GLU A 140 -22.50 -20.40 5.04
C GLU A 140 -22.09 -18.91 4.94
N SER A 141 -20.81 -18.60 5.05
CA SER A 141 -20.31 -17.21 5.00
C SER A 141 -20.46 -16.54 3.64
N GLY A 142 -20.57 -17.31 2.57
CA GLY A 142 -20.52 -16.83 1.20
C GLY A 142 -19.16 -16.20 0.81
N ALA A 143 -18.09 -16.61 1.49
CA ALA A 143 -16.74 -16.11 1.21
C ALA A 143 -16.14 -16.76 -0.04
N ASP A 144 -15.28 -15.99 -0.73
CA ASP A 144 -14.53 -16.47 -1.90
C ASP A 144 -13.35 -17.38 -1.48
N ALA A 145 -12.83 -17.15 -0.27
CA ALA A 145 -11.75 -17.95 0.28
C ALA A 145 -11.86 -18.13 1.79
N ALA A 146 -11.34 -19.26 2.30
CA ALA A 146 -11.15 -19.53 3.72
C ALA A 146 -9.66 -19.57 4.07
N ILE A 147 -9.29 -19.04 5.23
CA ILE A 147 -7.92 -19.12 5.75
C ILE A 147 -7.93 -19.83 7.09
N VAL A 148 -7.23 -20.95 7.16
CA VAL A 148 -7.12 -21.75 8.39
C VAL A 148 -6.08 -21.09 9.31
N CYS A 149 -6.52 -20.70 10.50
CA CYS A 149 -5.72 -20.01 11.52
C CYS A 149 -5.70 -20.85 12.81
N SER A 150 -4.50 -21.30 13.20
CA SER A 150 -4.27 -22.00 14.49
C SER A 150 -2.78 -21.98 14.82
N THR A 151 -2.32 -22.87 15.71
CA THR A 151 -0.90 -23.07 16.02
C THR A 151 -0.25 -24.09 15.10
N ASP A 152 1.08 -24.03 14.98
CA ASP A 152 1.84 -25.00 14.17
C ASP A 152 1.67 -26.44 14.69
N ALA A 153 1.47 -26.62 15.98
CA ALA A 153 1.27 -27.92 16.61
C ALA A 153 -0.07 -28.59 16.22
N THR A 154 -1.09 -27.81 15.93
CA THR A 154 -2.45 -28.30 15.61
C THR A 154 -2.70 -28.41 14.10
N TYR A 155 -1.92 -27.74 13.27
CA TYR A 155 -2.10 -27.77 11.82
C TYR A 155 -2.04 -29.15 11.18
N PRO A 156 -1.19 -30.12 11.61
CA PRO A 156 -1.15 -31.44 10.97
C PRO A 156 -2.51 -32.17 11.00
N GLU A 157 -3.30 -31.95 12.04
CA GLU A 157 -4.62 -32.54 12.19
C GLU A 157 -5.72 -31.66 11.56
N LEU A 158 -5.73 -30.37 11.91
CA LEU A 158 -6.85 -29.49 11.60
C LEU A 158 -6.85 -28.97 10.16
N ALA A 159 -5.67 -28.59 9.62
CA ALA A 159 -5.62 -27.93 8.32
C ALA A 159 -6.08 -28.82 7.16
N PRO A 160 -5.61 -30.09 7.03
CA PRO A 160 -6.10 -30.99 5.99
C PRO A 160 -7.58 -31.34 6.16
N ALA A 161 -8.05 -31.47 7.41
CA ALA A 161 -9.44 -31.83 7.69
C ALA A 161 -10.41 -30.71 7.30
N VAL A 162 -10.13 -29.45 7.68
CA VAL A 162 -10.91 -28.27 7.28
C VAL A 162 -10.89 -28.12 5.75
N THR A 163 -9.73 -28.26 5.12
CA THR A 163 -9.59 -28.16 3.67
C THR A 163 -10.44 -29.19 2.94
N LYS A 164 -10.33 -30.47 3.30
CA LYS A 164 -11.14 -31.54 2.72
C LYS A 164 -12.62 -31.30 2.91
N GLY A 165 -13.03 -30.85 4.11
CA GLY A 165 -14.43 -30.56 4.40
C GLY A 165 -15.00 -29.45 3.51
N ILE A 166 -14.28 -28.37 3.33
CA ILE A 166 -14.68 -27.26 2.44
C ILE A 166 -14.71 -27.74 0.98
N LYS A 167 -13.62 -28.35 0.49
CA LYS A 167 -13.49 -28.79 -0.91
C LYS A 167 -14.48 -29.87 -1.32
N ALA A 168 -14.93 -30.70 -0.39
CA ALA A 168 -15.93 -31.71 -0.64
C ALA A 168 -17.32 -31.12 -1.00
N VAL A 169 -17.65 -29.93 -0.49
CA VAL A 169 -18.93 -29.25 -0.73
C VAL A 169 -18.80 -28.12 -1.75
N ASN A 170 -17.73 -27.34 -1.65
CA ASN A 170 -17.45 -26.23 -2.57
C ASN A 170 -15.99 -26.30 -3.07
N PRO A 171 -15.73 -27.01 -4.17
CA PRO A 171 -14.37 -27.12 -4.75
C PRO A 171 -13.79 -25.78 -5.21
N GLU A 172 -14.62 -24.81 -5.58
CA GLU A 172 -14.21 -23.51 -6.09
C GLU A 172 -13.73 -22.57 -4.98
N MET A 173 -14.20 -22.75 -3.75
CA MET A 173 -13.77 -21.94 -2.61
C MET A 173 -12.29 -22.18 -2.35
N LYS A 174 -11.50 -21.09 -2.39
CA LYS A 174 -10.07 -21.17 -2.12
C LYS A 174 -9.81 -21.42 -0.64
N VAL A 175 -8.83 -22.26 -0.33
CA VAL A 175 -8.44 -22.57 1.05
C VAL A 175 -6.95 -22.30 1.24
N PHE A 176 -6.61 -21.45 2.18
CA PHE A 176 -5.24 -21.07 2.50
C PHE A 176 -4.89 -21.46 3.94
N LEU A 177 -3.59 -21.62 4.22
CA LEU A 177 -3.06 -21.78 5.57
C LEU A 177 -2.37 -20.49 6.03
N ALA A 178 -2.69 -20.01 7.22
CA ALA A 178 -1.97 -18.90 7.86
C ALA A 178 -0.67 -19.41 8.51
N GLY A 179 0.40 -19.53 7.72
CA GLY A 179 1.69 -20.01 8.21
C GLY A 179 2.61 -20.53 7.10
N ALA A 180 3.81 -20.93 7.51
CA ALA A 180 4.77 -21.61 6.65
C ALA A 180 4.91 -23.07 7.14
N PRO A 181 4.20 -24.03 6.54
CA PRO A 181 4.24 -25.43 6.98
C PRO A 181 5.61 -26.07 6.71
N SER A 182 5.93 -27.14 7.43
CA SER A 182 7.03 -28.05 7.05
C SER A 182 6.75 -28.70 5.70
N ALA A 183 7.77 -29.26 5.04
CA ALA A 183 7.59 -29.95 3.76
C ALA A 183 6.57 -31.10 3.87
N GLU A 184 6.61 -31.88 4.93
CA GLU A 184 5.69 -32.97 5.18
C GLU A 184 4.24 -32.50 5.35
N LEU A 185 4.02 -31.45 6.15
CA LEU A 185 2.69 -30.87 6.34
C LEU A 185 2.17 -30.25 5.03
N LYS A 186 3.06 -29.64 4.27
CA LYS A 186 2.71 -29.07 2.96
C LYS A 186 2.18 -30.15 2.01
N GLU A 187 2.85 -31.29 1.89
CA GLU A 187 2.42 -32.41 1.05
C GLU A 187 1.01 -32.92 1.48
N ILE A 188 0.76 -33.01 2.79
CA ILE A 188 -0.53 -33.46 3.31
C ILE A 188 -1.64 -32.43 3.00
N CYS A 189 -1.34 -31.15 3.15
CA CYS A 189 -2.28 -30.08 2.86
C CYS A 189 -2.55 -29.94 1.35
N ASP A 190 -1.53 -30.03 0.50
CA ASP A 190 -1.66 -30.03 -0.96
C ASP A 190 -2.54 -31.21 -1.43
N ALA A 191 -2.32 -32.41 -0.88
CA ALA A 191 -3.14 -33.59 -1.15
C ALA A 191 -4.59 -33.45 -0.66
N ALA A 192 -4.84 -32.57 0.32
CA ALA A 192 -6.18 -32.23 0.79
C ALA A 192 -6.89 -31.19 -0.10
N GLY A 193 -6.17 -30.55 -1.04
CA GLY A 193 -6.67 -29.53 -1.94
C GLY A 193 -6.46 -28.09 -1.45
N MET A 194 -5.49 -27.87 -0.57
CA MET A 194 -5.11 -26.53 -0.14
C MET A 194 -4.51 -25.73 -1.29
N ASP A 195 -4.94 -24.48 -1.47
CA ASP A 195 -4.56 -23.68 -2.64
C ASP A 195 -3.27 -22.87 -2.42
N ASP A 196 -2.98 -22.39 -1.20
CA ASP A 196 -1.78 -21.60 -0.93
C ASP A 196 -1.49 -21.44 0.58
N TYR A 197 -0.33 -20.82 0.88
CA TYR A 197 0.22 -20.61 2.21
C TYR A 197 0.61 -19.15 2.41
N ILE A 198 0.07 -18.51 3.46
CA ILE A 198 0.30 -17.09 3.73
C ILE A 198 1.14 -16.91 4.98
N SER A 199 2.35 -16.40 4.82
CA SER A 199 3.31 -16.20 5.90
C SER A 199 4.04 -14.87 5.74
N VAL A 200 4.89 -14.52 6.69
CA VAL A 200 5.78 -13.35 6.61
C VAL A 200 6.75 -13.38 5.42
N LYS A 201 6.94 -14.56 4.80
CA LYS A 201 7.78 -14.72 3.61
C LYS A 201 6.98 -14.57 2.31
N SER A 202 5.66 -14.53 2.37
CA SER A 202 4.80 -14.39 1.19
C SER A 202 4.93 -13.00 0.58
N ASN A 203 4.97 -12.93 -0.75
CA ASN A 203 4.90 -11.66 -1.46
C ASN A 203 3.46 -11.13 -1.41
N CYS A 204 3.21 -10.20 -0.50
CA CYS A 204 1.87 -9.65 -0.26
C CYS A 204 1.26 -9.06 -1.55
N TYR A 205 2.02 -8.27 -2.30
CA TYR A 205 1.54 -7.65 -3.53
C TYR A 205 1.09 -8.69 -4.56
N GLU A 206 1.94 -9.68 -4.87
CA GLU A 206 1.64 -10.69 -5.88
C GLU A 206 0.47 -11.59 -5.48
N THR A 207 0.38 -11.95 -4.20
CA THR A 207 -0.73 -12.76 -3.69
C THR A 207 -2.06 -12.02 -3.85
N LEU A 208 -2.13 -10.76 -3.42
CA LEU A 208 -3.34 -9.96 -3.52
C LEU A 208 -3.72 -9.63 -4.97
N LEU A 209 -2.72 -9.34 -5.82
CA LEU A 209 -2.90 -9.11 -7.25
C LEU A 209 -3.50 -10.33 -7.95
N ARG A 210 -3.00 -11.53 -7.63
CA ARG A 210 -3.54 -12.80 -8.15
C ARG A 210 -5.00 -12.98 -7.77
N MET A 211 -5.35 -12.78 -6.50
CA MET A 211 -6.73 -12.88 -6.02
C MET A 211 -7.66 -11.88 -6.72
N GLN A 212 -7.21 -10.66 -6.99
CA GLN A 212 -7.97 -9.68 -7.77
C GLN A 212 -8.19 -10.13 -9.22
N LYS A 213 -7.17 -10.74 -9.85
CA LYS A 213 -7.29 -11.29 -11.20
C LYS A 213 -8.29 -12.45 -11.25
N GLU A 214 -8.20 -13.39 -10.33
CA GLU A 214 -9.13 -14.52 -10.22
C GLU A 214 -10.57 -14.06 -10.01
N ARG A 215 -10.77 -12.92 -9.35
CA ARG A 215 -12.09 -12.29 -9.14
C ARG A 215 -12.57 -11.45 -10.34
N GLY A 216 -11.75 -11.27 -11.37
CA GLY A 216 -12.12 -10.49 -12.58
C GLY A 216 -12.14 -8.97 -12.37
N MET A 217 -11.24 -8.45 -11.50
CA MET A 217 -11.12 -7.01 -11.23
C MET A 217 -10.28 -6.24 -12.26
N PHE A 218 -10.02 -6.78 -13.44
CA PHE A 218 -9.19 -6.20 -14.49
C PHE A 218 -10.00 -5.89 -15.73
#